data_ff54c616d3e1b70ed411584f8aa146ec
#
_entry.id   ff54c616d3e1b70ed411584f8aa146ec
#
_cell.length_a   1.000
_cell.length_b   1.000
_cell.length_c   1.000
_cell.angle_alpha   90.00
_cell.angle_beta   90.00
_cell.angle_gamma   90.00
#
_symmetry.space_group_name_H-M   'P 1'
#
loop_
_entity.id
_entity.type
_entity.pdbx_description
1 polymer ?
#
loop_
_entity_poly.entity_id
_entity_poly.type
_entity_poly.pdbx_seq_one_letter_code
_entity_poly.pdbx_strand_id
1 'polypeptide(L)'
;LARMIAHKTYISLELLSKRAKSESLYDDDLIEGFLNSPQESYMMHQGEKFIERFTPESYSSIIKGWQNFNLEMESISKLKNINTLVISVDSDVCFYPEEQREFVSILENCKVQTTYRMIESTKGHDSFLLEPELFKEIIENFI
;
A
#
# COMPACT_ATOMS: atom_id res chain seq x y z
N LEU A 1 17.27 2.19 3.24
CA LEU A 1 16.49 3.16 4.03
C LEU A 1 15.12 3.44 3.41
N ALA A 2 15.03 3.83 2.11
CA ALA A 2 13.75 4.15 1.45
C ALA A 2 12.73 2.99 1.55
N ARG A 3 13.14 1.75 1.28
CA ARG A 3 12.28 0.57 1.44
C ARG A 3 11.84 0.35 2.89
N MET A 4 12.72 0.60 3.86
CA MET A 4 12.41 0.48 5.28
C MET A 4 11.31 1.46 5.70
N ILE A 5 11.40 2.71 5.22
CA ILE A 5 10.37 3.74 5.45
C ILE A 5 9.05 3.34 4.79
N ALA A 6 9.08 2.96 3.50
CA ALA A 6 7.89 2.54 2.75
C ALA A 6 7.21 1.32 3.36
N HIS A 7 7.97 0.37 3.90
CA HIS A 7 7.41 -0.84 4.51
C HIS A 7 6.45 -0.54 5.68
N LYS A 8 6.70 0.56 6.39
CA LYS A 8 5.81 1.02 7.47
C LYS A 8 4.42 1.45 6.99
N THR A 9 4.27 1.79 5.71
CA THR A 9 2.98 2.24 5.16
C THR A 9 2.13 1.12 4.56
N TYR A 10 2.71 -0.06 4.31
CA TYR A 10 1.99 -1.17 3.65
C TYR A 10 1.20 -2.03 4.62
N ILE A 11 1.65 -2.15 5.84
CA ILE A 11 1.00 -2.95 6.89
C ILE A 11 0.79 -2.12 8.16
N SER A 12 -0.21 -2.50 8.96
CA SER A 12 -0.45 -1.85 10.23
C SER A 12 0.72 -2.03 11.21
N LEU A 13 0.88 -1.09 12.14
CA LEU A 13 1.95 -1.15 13.15
C LEU A 13 1.84 -2.40 14.04
N GLU A 14 0.64 -2.87 14.30
CA GLU A 14 0.39 -4.10 15.05
C GLU A 14 0.94 -5.31 14.30
N LEU A 15 0.59 -5.45 13.02
CA LEU A 15 1.07 -6.53 12.19
C LEU A 15 2.59 -6.46 11.98
N LEU A 16 3.14 -5.25 11.80
CA LEU A 16 4.59 -5.04 11.72
C LEU A 16 5.28 -5.54 12.98
N SER A 17 4.79 -5.17 14.16
CA SER A 17 5.36 -5.62 15.45
C SER A 17 5.28 -7.13 15.63
N LYS A 18 4.19 -7.75 15.20
CA LYS A 18 4.00 -9.20 15.27
C LYS A 18 4.98 -9.94 14.35
N ARG A 19 5.12 -9.49 13.11
CA ARG A 19 6.07 -10.07 12.14
C ARG A 19 7.51 -9.89 12.56
N ALA A 20 7.89 -8.70 13.02
CA ALA A 20 9.24 -8.43 13.49
C ALA A 20 9.68 -9.36 14.62
N LYS A 21 8.78 -9.70 15.54
CA LYS A 21 9.07 -10.66 16.63
C LYS A 21 9.25 -12.09 16.14
N SER A 22 8.55 -12.49 15.07
CA SER A 22 8.59 -13.85 14.52
C SER A 22 9.69 -14.05 13.47
N GLU A 23 10.15 -12.98 12.85
CA GLU A 23 11.07 -12.99 11.71
C GLU A 23 12.40 -12.27 12.00
N SER A 24 12.78 -12.13 13.28
CA SER A 24 14.09 -11.58 13.61
C SER A 24 15.18 -12.54 13.13
N LEU A 25 15.98 -12.08 12.17
CA LEU A 25 16.93 -12.91 11.41
C LEU A 25 18.40 -12.67 11.78
N TYR A 26 18.65 -11.67 12.61
CA TYR A 26 20.00 -11.32 12.99
C TYR A 26 20.31 -11.88 14.37
N ASP A 27 21.46 -12.54 14.47
CA ASP A 27 22.05 -12.96 15.73
C ASP A 27 22.55 -11.71 16.46
N ASP A 28 22.15 -11.52 17.71
CA ASP A 28 22.47 -10.34 18.51
C ASP A 28 23.98 -10.10 18.59
N ASP A 29 24.80 -11.15 18.48
CA ASP A 29 26.25 -11.08 18.55
C ASP A 29 26.92 -10.38 17.34
N LEU A 30 26.25 -10.30 16.20
CA LEU A 30 26.83 -9.74 14.97
C LEU A 30 26.57 -8.23 14.81
N ILE A 31 25.62 -7.66 15.53
CA ILE A 31 25.14 -6.30 15.33
C ILE A 31 25.04 -5.54 16.66
N GLU A 32 25.75 -5.99 17.67
CA GLU A 32 25.83 -5.31 18.96
C GLU A 32 26.21 -3.84 18.79
N GLY A 33 25.29 -2.95 19.15
CA GLY A 33 25.44 -1.50 19.02
C GLY A 33 24.77 -0.85 17.78
N PHE A 34 24.24 -1.63 16.82
CA PHE A 34 23.56 -1.11 15.63
C PHE A 34 22.07 -1.42 15.60
N LEU A 35 21.64 -2.61 16.03
CA LEU A 35 20.26 -3.01 16.05
C LEU A 35 19.88 -3.44 17.48
N ASN A 36 18.95 -2.71 18.07
CA ASN A 36 18.56 -2.90 19.47
C ASN A 36 17.17 -3.56 19.62
N SER A 37 16.52 -3.90 18.51
CA SER A 37 15.18 -4.47 18.57
C SER A 37 14.88 -5.42 17.39
N PRO A 38 13.94 -6.38 17.57
CA PRO A 38 13.46 -7.22 16.48
C PRO A 38 12.90 -6.39 15.30
N GLN A 39 12.33 -5.23 15.56
CA GLN A 39 11.79 -4.34 14.53
C GLN A 39 12.90 -3.77 13.64
N GLU A 40 14.02 -3.35 14.22
CA GLU A 40 15.17 -2.85 13.47
C GLU A 40 15.78 -3.95 12.61
N SER A 41 15.98 -5.14 13.18
CA SER A 41 16.46 -6.33 12.46
C SER A 41 15.55 -6.67 11.27
N TYR A 42 14.23 -6.73 11.49
CA TYR A 42 13.26 -6.98 10.43
C TYR A 42 13.32 -5.92 9.31
N MET A 43 13.37 -4.64 9.68
CA MET A 43 13.43 -3.53 8.72
C MET A 43 14.72 -3.54 7.92
N MET A 44 15.86 -3.84 8.55
CA MET A 44 17.14 -3.98 7.86
C MET A 44 17.07 -5.10 6.82
N HIS A 45 16.59 -6.28 7.21
CA HIS A 45 16.40 -7.41 6.31
C HIS A 45 15.51 -7.08 5.09
N GLN A 46 14.40 -6.35 5.30
CA GLN A 46 13.56 -5.89 4.20
C GLN A 46 14.28 -4.91 3.27
N GLY A 47 15.16 -4.08 3.82
CA GLY A 47 16.02 -3.19 3.03
C GLY A 47 17.03 -3.94 2.18
N GLU A 48 17.66 -4.96 2.72
CA GLU A 48 18.64 -5.82 2.03
C GLU A 48 17.99 -6.61 0.90
N LYS A 49 16.89 -7.30 1.17
CA LYS A 49 16.09 -7.98 0.12
C LYS A 49 15.68 -7.05 -1.02
N PHE A 50 15.45 -5.78 -0.71
CA PHE A 50 15.05 -4.82 -1.74
C PHE A 50 16.20 -4.51 -2.70
N ILE A 51 17.43 -4.30 -2.22
CA ILE A 51 18.59 -3.98 -3.07
C ILE A 51 19.06 -5.17 -3.91
N GLU A 52 18.69 -6.40 -3.56
CA GLU A 52 18.91 -7.58 -4.40
C GLU A 52 18.03 -7.56 -5.66
N ARG A 53 16.89 -6.89 -5.61
CA ARG A 53 15.86 -6.87 -6.66
C ARG A 53 15.84 -5.60 -7.49
N PHE A 54 16.26 -4.47 -6.91
CA PHE A 54 16.16 -3.15 -7.54
C PHE A 54 17.51 -2.44 -7.51
N THR A 55 17.96 -1.98 -8.67
CA THR A 55 19.07 -1.03 -8.73
C THR A 55 18.60 0.38 -8.39
N PRO A 56 19.52 1.29 -7.95
CA PRO A 56 19.17 2.69 -7.71
C PRO A 56 18.54 3.37 -8.93
N GLU A 57 18.99 3.02 -10.14
CA GLU A 57 18.51 3.58 -11.41
C GLU A 57 17.06 3.12 -11.70
N SER A 58 16.78 1.83 -11.54
CA SER A 58 15.42 1.30 -11.74
C SER A 58 14.44 1.88 -10.73
N TYR A 59 14.85 1.99 -9.46
CA TYR A 59 14.07 2.62 -8.42
C TYR A 59 13.79 4.10 -8.72
N SER A 60 14.85 4.86 -9.08
CA SER A 60 14.71 6.27 -9.46
C SER A 60 13.77 6.46 -10.66
N SER A 61 13.83 5.56 -11.66
CA SER A 61 12.97 5.62 -12.85
C SER A 61 11.50 5.41 -12.50
N ILE A 62 11.20 4.45 -11.62
CA ILE A 62 9.83 4.20 -11.14
C ILE A 62 9.30 5.41 -10.37
N ILE A 63 10.08 5.96 -9.44
CA ILE A 63 9.69 7.12 -8.64
C ILE A 63 9.44 8.34 -9.53
N LYS A 64 10.30 8.60 -10.52
CA LYS A 64 10.10 9.70 -11.49
C LYS A 64 8.82 9.51 -12.32
N GLY A 65 8.54 8.27 -12.75
CA GLY A 65 7.30 7.95 -13.43
C GLY A 65 6.07 8.26 -12.56
N TRP A 66 6.12 7.87 -11.30
CA TRP A 66 5.04 8.14 -10.34
C TRP A 66 4.88 9.63 -10.05
N GLN A 67 5.97 10.35 -9.79
CA GLN A 67 5.94 11.81 -9.52
C GLN A 67 5.41 12.62 -10.71
N ASN A 68 5.61 12.15 -11.93
CA ASN A 68 5.12 12.80 -13.14
C ASN A 68 3.71 12.32 -13.55
N PHE A 69 3.16 11.33 -12.86
CA PHE A 69 1.79 10.89 -13.14
C PHE A 69 0.79 11.96 -12.71
N ASN A 70 -0.04 12.37 -13.65
CA ASN A 70 -1.15 13.29 -13.43
C ASN A 70 -2.36 12.81 -14.23
N LEU A 71 -3.49 12.67 -13.56
CA LEU A 71 -4.74 12.28 -14.19
C LEU A 71 -5.60 13.51 -14.41
N GLU A 72 -5.65 13.98 -15.65
CA GLU A 72 -6.45 15.14 -16.04
C GLU A 72 -7.95 14.83 -16.05
N MET A 73 -8.76 15.82 -15.67
CA MET A 73 -10.22 15.72 -15.63
C MET A 73 -10.84 15.28 -16.98
N GLU A 74 -10.23 15.71 -18.10
CA GLU A 74 -10.66 15.27 -19.44
C GLU A 74 -10.52 13.76 -19.63
N SER A 75 -9.43 13.18 -19.11
CA SER A 75 -9.19 11.73 -19.16
C SER A 75 -10.18 10.96 -18.29
N ILE A 76 -10.50 11.49 -17.12
CA ILE A 76 -11.53 10.91 -16.22
C ILE A 76 -12.89 10.93 -16.88
N SER A 77 -13.24 12.01 -17.57
CA SER A 77 -14.54 12.16 -18.26
C SER A 77 -14.77 11.12 -19.38
N LYS A 78 -13.71 10.50 -19.90
CA LYS A 78 -13.81 9.40 -20.87
C LYS A 78 -14.34 8.10 -20.24
N LEU A 79 -14.29 7.98 -18.91
CA LEU A 79 -14.78 6.83 -18.15
C LEU A 79 -16.31 6.86 -17.90
N LYS A 80 -17.03 7.90 -18.33
CA LYS A 80 -18.47 8.09 -18.02
C LYS A 80 -19.39 6.92 -18.37
N ASN A 81 -18.97 6.03 -19.28
CA ASN A 81 -19.72 4.85 -19.69
C ASN A 81 -19.18 3.55 -19.04
N ILE A 82 -18.27 3.67 -18.09
CA ILE A 82 -17.64 2.55 -17.39
C ILE A 82 -18.12 2.56 -15.95
N ASN A 83 -18.69 1.44 -15.50
CA ASN A 83 -18.97 1.25 -14.08
C ASN A 83 -17.64 1.12 -13.35
N THR A 84 -17.44 1.92 -12.33
CA THR A 84 -16.19 1.98 -11.57
C THR A 84 -16.46 1.59 -10.11
N LEU A 85 -15.67 0.65 -9.60
CA LEU A 85 -15.66 0.29 -8.18
C LEU A 85 -14.39 0.84 -7.54
N VAL A 86 -14.55 1.61 -6.48
CA VAL A 86 -13.46 2.08 -5.62
C VAL A 86 -13.60 1.40 -4.27
N ILE A 87 -12.55 0.69 -3.87
CA ILE A 87 -12.49 0.02 -2.57
C ILE A 87 -11.36 0.66 -1.76
N SER A 88 -11.66 1.07 -0.54
CA SER A 88 -10.66 1.51 0.43
C SER A 88 -10.64 0.61 1.64
N VAL A 89 -9.54 0.67 2.39
CA VAL A 89 -9.37 -0.05 3.65
C VAL A 89 -9.18 0.99 4.76
N ASP A 90 -9.92 0.84 5.85
CA ASP A 90 -9.97 1.83 6.94
C ASP A 90 -8.61 2.10 7.61
N SER A 91 -7.75 1.09 7.67
CA SER A 91 -6.40 1.17 8.25
C SER A 91 -5.28 1.46 7.22
N ASP A 92 -5.63 1.74 5.95
CA ASP A 92 -4.65 2.04 4.91
C ASP A 92 -4.06 3.45 5.12
N VAL A 93 -2.75 3.49 5.38
CA VAL A 93 -1.98 4.74 5.53
C VAL A 93 -1.09 5.02 4.31
N CYS A 94 -1.17 4.20 3.28
CA CYS A 94 -0.54 4.42 1.99
C CYS A 94 -1.47 5.19 1.05
N PHE A 95 -2.75 4.79 1.05
CA PHE A 95 -3.84 5.46 0.34
C PHE A 95 -4.99 5.69 1.32
N TYR A 96 -5.01 6.84 1.95
CA TYR A 96 -5.98 7.16 2.98
C TYR A 96 -7.42 7.06 2.48
N PRO A 97 -8.36 6.53 3.28
CA PRO A 97 -9.78 6.45 2.91
C PRO A 97 -10.40 7.80 2.54
N GLU A 98 -9.93 8.88 3.16
CA GLU A 98 -10.37 10.25 2.88
C GLU A 98 -10.01 10.65 1.45
N GLU A 99 -8.78 10.38 1.00
CA GLU A 99 -8.31 10.66 -0.37
C GLU A 99 -9.08 9.82 -1.39
N GLN A 100 -9.41 8.56 -1.05
CA GLN A 100 -10.24 7.72 -1.90
C GLN A 100 -11.66 8.26 -2.05
N ARG A 101 -12.25 8.83 -0.99
CA ARG A 101 -13.56 9.50 -1.07
C ARG A 101 -13.51 10.77 -1.91
N GLU A 102 -12.43 11.55 -1.80
CA GLU A 102 -12.21 12.72 -2.68
C GLU A 102 -12.13 12.28 -4.14
N PHE A 103 -11.40 11.20 -4.42
CA PHE A 103 -11.32 10.64 -5.77
C PHE A 103 -12.68 10.17 -6.29
N VAL A 104 -13.50 9.51 -5.45
CA VAL A 104 -14.89 9.15 -5.80
C VAL A 104 -15.70 10.40 -6.17
N SER A 105 -15.59 11.47 -5.38
CA SER A 105 -16.27 12.74 -5.68
C SER A 105 -15.84 13.34 -7.02
N ILE A 106 -14.56 13.21 -7.39
CA ILE A 106 -14.05 13.65 -8.69
C ILE A 106 -14.66 12.80 -9.82
N LEU A 107 -14.72 11.47 -9.65
CA LEU A 107 -15.34 10.57 -10.63
C LEU A 107 -16.82 10.91 -10.85
N GLU A 108 -17.57 11.11 -9.77
CA GLU A 108 -19.00 11.48 -9.82
C GLU A 108 -19.23 12.84 -10.49
N ASN A 109 -18.40 13.84 -10.20
CA ASN A 109 -18.42 15.14 -10.86
C ASN A 109 -18.16 15.03 -12.37
N CYS A 110 -17.34 14.06 -12.78
CA CYS A 110 -17.11 13.72 -14.19
C CYS A 110 -18.21 12.82 -14.78
N LYS A 111 -19.30 12.55 -14.04
CA LYS A 111 -20.42 11.68 -14.43
C LYS A 111 -20.02 10.23 -14.70
N VAL A 112 -18.98 9.76 -14.02
CA VAL A 112 -18.61 8.34 -13.99
C VAL A 112 -19.53 7.64 -13.01
N GLN A 113 -20.13 6.52 -13.42
CA GLN A 113 -20.95 5.69 -12.54
C GLN A 113 -20.03 4.98 -11.54
N THR A 114 -20.04 5.43 -10.28
CA THR A 114 -19.07 4.99 -9.27
C THR A 114 -19.76 4.32 -8.09
N THR A 115 -19.23 3.19 -7.69
CA THR A 115 -19.58 2.51 -6.45
C THR A 115 -18.40 2.59 -5.48
N TYR A 116 -18.63 3.05 -4.27
CA TYR A 116 -17.61 3.09 -3.22
C TYR A 116 -17.90 2.06 -2.14
N ARG A 117 -16.86 1.36 -1.70
CA ARG A 117 -16.92 0.44 -0.56
C ARG A 117 -15.70 0.64 0.34
N MET A 118 -15.93 0.57 1.64
CA MET A 118 -14.85 0.56 2.63
C MET A 118 -14.83 -0.79 3.34
N ILE A 119 -13.65 -1.36 3.47
CA ILE A 119 -13.38 -2.61 4.17
C ILE A 119 -12.73 -2.27 5.50
N GLU A 120 -13.16 -2.91 6.56
CA GLU A 120 -12.51 -2.88 7.87
C GLU A 120 -11.46 -3.99 7.92
N SER A 121 -10.20 -3.61 8.11
CA SER A 121 -9.07 -4.54 8.25
C SER A 121 -7.96 -3.93 9.08
N THR A 122 -7.28 -4.73 9.87
CA THR A 122 -6.07 -4.33 10.60
C THR A 122 -4.77 -4.55 9.81
N LYS A 123 -4.86 -4.96 8.53
CA LYS A 123 -3.68 -5.28 7.71
C LYS A 123 -3.12 -4.11 6.94
N GLY A 124 -3.83 -2.97 6.91
CA GLY A 124 -3.41 -1.79 6.16
C GLY A 124 -3.50 -1.99 4.65
N HIS A 125 -2.61 -1.35 3.90
CA HIS A 125 -2.60 -1.41 2.43
C HIS A 125 -2.55 -2.83 1.87
N ASP A 126 -1.78 -3.72 2.48
CA ASP A 126 -1.59 -5.10 2.01
C ASP A 126 -2.80 -6.01 2.30
N SER A 127 -3.91 -5.52 2.87
CA SER A 127 -5.08 -6.35 3.18
C SER A 127 -5.64 -7.10 1.97
N PHE A 128 -5.61 -6.51 0.77
CA PHE A 128 -6.07 -7.17 -0.45
C PHE A 128 -5.24 -8.42 -0.83
N LEU A 129 -3.99 -8.49 -0.36
CA LEU A 129 -3.12 -9.67 -0.51
C LEU A 129 -3.27 -10.66 0.63
N LEU A 130 -3.53 -10.16 1.84
CA LEU A 130 -3.51 -10.94 3.07
C LEU A 130 -4.89 -11.49 3.46
N GLU A 131 -5.95 -10.83 3.01
CA GLU A 131 -7.35 -11.13 3.31
C GLU A 131 -8.21 -10.99 2.04
N PRO A 132 -7.88 -11.70 0.93
CA PRO A 132 -8.57 -11.55 -0.36
C PRO A 132 -10.06 -11.87 -0.28
N GLU A 133 -10.49 -12.67 0.70
CA GLU A 133 -11.89 -13.01 0.95
C GLU A 133 -12.75 -11.79 1.28
N LEU A 134 -12.20 -10.75 1.93
CA LEU A 134 -12.93 -9.51 2.24
C LEU A 134 -13.29 -8.72 0.97
N PHE A 135 -12.50 -8.89 -0.08
CA PHE A 135 -12.68 -8.20 -1.37
C PHE A 135 -13.55 -9.00 -2.33
N LYS A 136 -13.51 -10.33 -2.23
CA LYS A 136 -14.13 -11.24 -3.17
C LYS A 136 -15.63 -10.97 -3.34
N GLU A 137 -16.39 -10.93 -2.26
CA GLU A 137 -17.85 -10.73 -2.31
C GLU A 137 -18.20 -9.37 -2.91
N ILE A 138 -17.43 -8.32 -2.58
CA ILE A 138 -17.66 -6.97 -3.11
C ILE A 138 -17.44 -6.95 -4.63
N ILE A 139 -16.39 -7.63 -5.10
CA ILE A 139 -16.05 -7.70 -6.53
C ILE A 139 -17.08 -8.55 -7.27
N GLU A 140 -17.44 -9.73 -6.75
CA GLU A 140 -18.43 -10.63 -7.36
C GLU A 140 -19.81 -9.99 -7.48
N ASN A 141 -20.21 -9.16 -6.51
CA ASN A 141 -21.49 -8.43 -6.57
C ASN A 141 -21.45 -7.20 -7.49
N PHE A 142 -20.28 -6.74 -7.89
CA PHE A 142 -20.13 -5.59 -8.76
C PHE A 142 -20.08 -5.98 -10.25
N ILE A 143 -19.56 -7.15 -10.59
CA ILE A 143 -19.46 -7.67 -11.97
C ILE A 143 -20.79 -8.23 -12.44
#